data_57af7f03ccaac31e6abff6e6b2f3b6c9
#
_entry.id   57af7f03ccaac31e6abff6e6b2f3b6c9
#
_cell.length_a   1.000
_cell.length_b   1.000
_cell.length_c   1.000
_cell.angle_alpha   90.00
_cell.angle_beta   90.00
_cell.angle_gamma   90.00
#
_symmetry.space_group_name_H-M   'P 1'
#
loop_
_entity.id
_entity.type
_entity.pdbx_description
1 polymer ?
#
loop_
_entity_poly.entity_id
_entity_poly.type
_entity_poly.pdbx_seq_one_letter_code
_entity_poly.pdbx_strand_id
1 'polypeptide(L)'
;MELNVSSRFHDDHTIVTISGEIDLYTAPRLHSELAAVLVDGMPARVVIDMSGVEFCDSTGMNVLLSCLRQVQERGGELELAAPRPAVKKILQVTGLDSVFTIVNEPTSVTGN
;
A
#
# COMPACT_ATOMS: atom_id res chain seq x y z
N MET A 1 -13.17 12.24 -8.67
CA MET A 1 -12.04 11.57 -8.04
C MET A 1 -12.13 10.10 -8.28
N GLU A 2 -11.06 9.53 -8.77
CA GLU A 2 -11.05 8.11 -9.07
C GLU A 2 -10.06 7.37 -8.23
N LEU A 3 -10.45 6.17 -7.87
CA LEU A 3 -9.58 5.24 -7.19
C LEU A 3 -9.78 3.87 -7.80
N ASN A 4 -8.71 3.24 -8.23
CA ASN A 4 -8.74 1.88 -8.71
C ASN A 4 -7.82 1.03 -7.86
N VAL A 5 -8.33 -0.11 -7.43
CA VAL A 5 -7.57 -1.03 -6.60
C VAL A 5 -7.73 -2.41 -7.19
N SER A 6 -6.63 -3.08 -7.43
CA SER A 6 -6.66 -4.47 -7.88
C SER A 6 -5.58 -5.23 -7.12
N SER A 7 -5.75 -6.53 -7.04
CA SER A 7 -4.77 -7.36 -6.35
C SER A 7 -4.52 -8.62 -7.16
N ARG A 8 -3.31 -9.14 -7.01
CA ARG A 8 -2.94 -10.42 -7.61
C ARG A 8 -1.98 -11.12 -6.70
N PHE A 9 -1.98 -12.42 -6.80
CA PHE A 9 -1.11 -13.26 -6.02
C PHE A 9 0.04 -13.72 -6.91
N HIS A 10 1.27 -13.56 -6.43
CA HIS A 10 2.45 -13.94 -7.18
C HIS A 10 3.44 -14.58 -6.21
N ASP A 11 3.73 -15.85 -6.42
CA ASP A 11 4.50 -16.67 -5.48
C ASP A 11 3.81 -16.62 -4.12
N ASP A 12 4.47 -16.18 -3.06
CA ASP A 12 3.82 -16.03 -1.75
C ASP A 12 3.60 -14.57 -1.41
N HIS A 13 3.53 -13.72 -2.42
CA HIS A 13 3.26 -12.29 -2.27
C HIS A 13 1.86 -11.98 -2.75
N THR A 14 1.24 -10.99 -2.13
CA THR A 14 0.06 -10.34 -2.68
C THR A 14 0.47 -8.95 -3.11
N ILE A 15 0.24 -8.64 -4.39
CA ILE A 15 0.56 -7.32 -4.93
C ILE A 15 -0.74 -6.58 -5.12
N VAL A 16 -0.89 -5.46 -4.42
CA VAL A 16 -2.06 -4.60 -4.52
C VAL A 16 -1.66 -3.38 -5.33
N THR A 17 -2.30 -3.19 -6.45
CA THR A 17 -2.02 -2.04 -7.33
C THR A 17 -3.09 -0.99 -7.10
N ILE A 18 -2.66 0.21 -6.74
CA ILE A 18 -3.54 1.35 -6.49
C ILE A 18 -3.23 2.42 -7.50
N SER A 19 -4.26 3.01 -8.09
CA SER A 19 -4.08 4.15 -8.99
C SER A 19 -5.16 5.17 -8.71
N GLY A 20 -4.84 6.43 -9.04
CA GLY A 20 -5.76 7.54 -8.85
C GLY A 20 -5.42 8.35 -7.63
N GLU A 21 -6.43 8.74 -6.88
CA GLU A 21 -6.27 9.65 -5.76
C GLU A 21 -6.80 9.03 -4.48
N ILE A 22 -6.02 9.15 -3.41
CA ILE A 22 -6.44 8.65 -2.11
C ILE A 22 -6.67 9.87 -1.22
N ASP A 23 -7.94 10.14 -0.91
CA ASP A 23 -8.32 11.30 -0.12
C ASP A 23 -9.44 10.90 0.83
N LEU A 24 -10.02 11.90 1.47
CA LEU A 24 -11.10 11.69 2.43
C LEU A 24 -12.27 10.89 1.84
N TYR A 25 -12.55 11.10 0.55
CA TYR A 25 -13.70 10.45 -0.09
C TYR A 25 -13.41 9.04 -0.54
N THR A 26 -12.18 8.76 -0.95
CA THR A 26 -11.83 7.44 -1.47
C THR A 26 -11.22 6.52 -0.39
N ALA A 27 -10.77 7.09 0.72
CA ALA A 27 -10.12 6.31 1.77
C ALA A 27 -10.99 5.17 2.30
N PRO A 28 -12.30 5.36 2.53
CA PRO A 28 -13.12 4.23 3.01
C PRO A 28 -13.15 3.06 2.05
N ARG A 29 -13.19 3.34 0.74
CA ARG A 29 -13.15 2.27 -0.24
C ARG A 29 -11.81 1.57 -0.24
N LEU A 30 -10.72 2.33 -0.14
CA LEU A 30 -9.39 1.75 -0.06
C LEU A 30 -9.28 0.84 1.17
N HIS A 31 -9.79 1.31 2.29
CA HIS A 31 -9.77 0.52 3.52
C HIS A 31 -10.50 -0.82 3.32
N SER A 32 -11.67 -0.78 2.69
CA SER A 32 -12.44 -2.01 2.45
C SER A 32 -11.71 -2.96 1.51
N GLU A 33 -11.10 -2.42 0.46
CA GLU A 33 -10.37 -3.24 -0.50
C GLU A 33 -9.17 -3.91 0.14
N LEU A 34 -8.43 -3.17 0.96
CA LEU A 34 -7.27 -3.74 1.64
C LEU A 34 -7.69 -4.77 2.69
N ALA A 35 -8.78 -4.49 3.40
CA ALA A 35 -9.29 -5.45 4.38
C ALA A 35 -9.67 -6.77 3.71
N ALA A 36 -10.25 -6.69 2.51
CA ALA A 36 -10.63 -7.90 1.77
C ALA A 36 -9.41 -8.74 1.40
N VAL A 37 -8.30 -8.08 1.08
CA VAL A 37 -7.06 -8.79 0.76
C VAL A 37 -6.53 -9.54 1.98
N LEU A 38 -6.75 -9.02 3.17
CA LEU A 38 -6.19 -9.56 4.39
C LEU A 38 -7.07 -10.60 5.09
N VAL A 39 -8.28 -10.83 4.57
CA VAL A 39 -9.26 -11.68 5.26
C VAL A 39 -8.91 -13.15 5.16
N ASP A 40 -8.47 -13.60 4.00
CA ASP A 40 -8.29 -15.02 3.74
C ASP A 40 -6.83 -15.40 3.88
N GLY A 41 -6.50 -16.09 4.97
CA GLY A 41 -5.17 -16.60 5.14
C GLY A 41 -4.12 -15.56 4.83
N MET A 42 -3.79 -14.75 5.79
CA MET A 42 -2.87 -13.65 5.63
C MET A 42 -1.65 -14.03 4.79
N PRO A 43 -1.37 -13.31 3.71
CA PRO A 43 -0.16 -13.53 2.94
C PRO A 43 1.07 -13.15 3.78
N ALA A 44 2.17 -13.85 3.54
CA ALA A 44 3.41 -13.55 4.25
C ALA A 44 3.93 -12.17 3.88
N ARG A 45 3.64 -11.71 2.68
CA ARG A 45 4.14 -10.43 2.20
C ARG A 45 3.10 -9.74 1.33
N VAL A 46 2.89 -8.47 1.62
CA VAL A 46 1.98 -7.62 0.84
C VAL A 46 2.82 -6.49 0.25
N VAL A 47 2.70 -6.30 -1.05
CA VAL A 47 3.36 -5.21 -1.75
C VAL A 47 2.27 -4.30 -2.29
N ILE A 48 2.31 -3.03 -1.92
CA ILE A 48 1.37 -2.05 -2.43
C ILE A 48 2.07 -1.22 -3.49
N ASP A 49 1.65 -1.40 -4.73
CA ASP A 49 2.22 -0.69 -5.86
C ASP A 49 1.58 0.69 -5.92
N MET A 50 2.37 1.70 -5.63
CA MET A 50 1.93 3.09 -5.55
C MET A 50 2.22 3.88 -6.82
N SER A 51 2.74 3.24 -7.86
CA SER A 51 3.19 3.97 -9.06
C SER A 51 2.06 4.71 -9.76
N GLY A 52 0.83 4.27 -9.60
CA GLY A 52 -0.32 4.94 -10.19
C GLY A 52 -1.02 5.94 -9.26
N VAL A 53 -0.53 6.11 -8.05
CA VAL A 53 -1.15 7.02 -7.08
C VAL A 53 -0.64 8.45 -7.34
N GLU A 54 -1.56 9.33 -7.72
CA GLU A 54 -1.20 10.71 -8.05
C GLU A 54 -1.26 11.62 -6.83
N PHE A 55 -2.05 11.25 -5.84
CA PHE A 55 -2.25 12.05 -4.64
C PHE A 55 -2.65 11.16 -3.48
N CYS A 56 -2.14 11.47 -2.31
CA CYS A 56 -2.52 10.75 -1.09
C CYS A 56 -2.41 11.72 0.07
N ASP A 57 -3.54 11.99 0.74
CA ASP A 57 -3.54 12.88 1.89
C ASP A 57 -3.33 12.08 3.19
N SER A 58 -3.44 12.76 4.32
CA SER A 58 -3.21 12.11 5.60
C SER A 58 -4.25 11.05 5.91
N THR A 59 -5.47 11.20 5.40
CA THR A 59 -6.50 10.16 5.59
C THR A 59 -6.07 8.89 4.89
N GLY A 60 -5.56 9.01 3.66
CA GLY A 60 -5.06 7.86 2.93
C GLY A 60 -3.86 7.23 3.60
N MET A 61 -2.95 8.06 4.12
CA MET A 61 -1.79 7.54 4.83
C MET A 61 -2.21 6.73 6.05
N ASN A 62 -3.26 7.17 6.76
CA ASN A 62 -3.76 6.42 7.90
C ASN A 62 -4.31 5.06 7.52
N VAL A 63 -4.95 4.97 6.35
CA VAL A 63 -5.45 3.67 5.86
C VAL A 63 -4.28 2.74 5.59
N LEU A 64 -3.24 3.25 4.94
CA LEU A 64 -2.05 2.44 4.65
C LEU A 64 -1.36 2.00 5.94
N LEU A 65 -1.30 2.89 6.92
CA LEU A 65 -0.68 2.57 8.20
C LEU A 65 -1.47 1.51 8.96
N SER A 66 -2.81 1.59 8.91
CA SER A 66 -3.65 0.57 9.51
C SER A 66 -3.40 -0.79 8.88
N CYS A 67 -3.27 -0.82 7.55
CA CYS A 67 -2.96 -2.06 6.85
C CYS A 67 -1.60 -2.61 7.28
N LEU A 68 -0.60 -1.75 7.41
CA LEU A 68 0.72 -2.16 7.86
C LEU A 68 0.65 -2.83 9.23
N ARG A 69 -0.09 -2.21 10.15
CA ARG A 69 -0.21 -2.75 11.50
C ARG A 69 -0.87 -4.12 11.50
N GLN A 70 -1.92 -4.29 10.70
CA GLN A 70 -2.61 -5.57 10.63
C GLN A 70 -1.70 -6.67 10.08
N VAL A 71 -0.92 -6.33 9.06
CA VAL A 71 0.02 -7.28 8.49
C VAL A 71 1.09 -7.67 9.51
N GLN A 72 1.62 -6.67 10.22
CA GLN A 72 2.66 -6.93 11.23
C GLN A 72 2.14 -7.76 12.39
N GLU A 73 0.92 -7.51 12.82
CA GLU A 73 0.32 -8.27 13.93
C GLU A 73 0.19 -9.74 13.60
N ARG A 74 0.14 -10.07 12.33
CA ARG A 74 0.02 -11.46 11.88
C ARG A 74 1.34 -12.03 11.41
N GLY A 75 2.43 -11.31 11.67
CA GLY A 75 3.77 -11.80 11.35
C GLY A 75 4.18 -11.63 9.90
N GLY A 76 3.43 -10.84 9.13
CA GLY A 76 3.76 -10.60 7.74
C GLY A 76 4.55 -9.31 7.54
N GLU A 77 4.81 -9.00 6.30
CA GLU A 77 5.53 -7.80 5.91
C GLU A 77 4.74 -7.04 4.85
N LEU A 78 4.83 -5.71 4.91
CA LEU A 78 4.19 -4.86 3.93
C LEU A 78 5.21 -3.88 3.38
N GLU A 79 5.23 -3.71 2.05
CA GLU A 79 6.12 -2.79 1.39
C GLU A 79 5.32 -1.86 0.50
N LEU A 80 5.76 -0.59 0.41
CA LEU A 80 5.22 0.37 -0.54
C LEU A 80 6.19 0.45 -1.71
N ALA A 81 5.69 0.18 -2.91
CA ALA A 81 6.54 0.11 -4.09
C ALA A 81 6.31 1.32 -4.99
N ALA A 82 7.40 1.93 -5.43
CA ALA A 82 7.42 2.97 -6.45
C ALA A 82 6.51 4.17 -6.18
N PRO A 83 6.51 4.73 -4.95
CA PRO A 83 5.71 5.94 -4.72
C PRO A 83 6.22 7.08 -5.59
N ARG A 84 5.30 7.85 -6.16
CA ARG A 84 5.66 9.02 -6.94
C ARG A 84 6.27 10.09 -6.05
N PRO A 85 7.03 11.03 -6.63
CA PRO A 85 7.71 12.06 -5.83
C PRO A 85 6.78 12.81 -4.88
N ALA A 86 5.57 13.16 -5.31
CA ALA A 86 4.64 13.89 -4.45
C ALA A 86 4.23 13.07 -3.23
N VAL A 87 3.99 11.78 -3.43
CA VAL A 87 3.63 10.88 -2.33
C VAL A 87 4.84 10.61 -1.45
N LYS A 88 6.00 10.43 -2.08
CA LYS A 88 7.24 10.21 -1.33
C LYS A 88 7.54 11.39 -0.41
N LYS A 89 7.27 12.60 -0.89
CA LYS A 89 7.48 13.80 -0.07
C LYS A 89 6.58 13.80 1.15
N ILE A 90 5.32 13.41 1.00
CA ILE A 90 4.41 13.32 2.13
C ILE A 90 4.92 12.30 3.14
N LEU A 91 5.41 11.17 2.67
CA LEU A 91 5.99 10.17 3.56
C LEU A 91 7.16 10.74 4.34
N GLN A 92 8.01 11.53 3.67
CA GLN A 92 9.17 12.13 4.32
C GLN A 92 8.77 13.18 5.35
N VAL A 93 7.85 14.06 4.99
CA VAL A 93 7.43 15.15 5.86
C VAL A 93 6.75 14.63 7.12
N THR A 94 5.99 13.55 6.99
CA THR A 94 5.27 12.96 8.13
C THR A 94 6.13 11.98 8.92
N GLY A 95 7.33 11.66 8.44
CA GLY A 95 8.19 10.68 9.09
C GLY A 95 7.81 9.24 8.79
N LEU A 96 6.82 9.03 7.95
CA LEU A 96 6.35 7.68 7.64
C LEU A 96 7.31 6.91 6.75
N ASP A 97 8.25 7.61 6.12
CA ASP A 97 9.26 6.93 5.32
C ASP A 97 10.18 6.05 6.17
N SER A 98 10.22 6.28 7.48
CA SER A 98 10.98 5.41 8.38
C SER A 98 10.10 4.30 8.97
N VAL A 99 8.79 4.38 8.79
CA VAL A 99 7.85 3.40 9.30
C VAL A 99 7.57 2.34 8.24
N PHE A 100 7.39 2.76 6.98
CA PHE A 100 7.14 1.86 5.88
C PHE A 100 8.46 1.43 5.24
N THR A 101 8.49 0.19 4.76
CA THR A 101 9.55 -0.27 3.87
C THR A 101 9.20 0.19 2.47
N ILE A 102 10.04 1.00 1.87
CA ILE A 102 9.80 1.57 0.55
C ILE A 102 10.77 0.96 -0.43
N VAL A 103 10.24 0.41 -1.53
CA VAL A 103 11.05 -0.18 -2.58
C VAL A 103 10.80 0.58 -3.89
N ASN A 104 11.76 0.49 -4.81
CA ASN A 104 11.70 1.29 -6.03
C ASN A 104 10.75 0.73 -7.07
N GLU A 105 10.58 -0.58 -7.11
CA GLU A 105 9.74 -1.23 -8.12
C GLU A 105 8.94 -2.34 -7.50
N PRO A 106 7.68 -2.52 -7.96
CA PRO A 106 6.86 -3.61 -7.43
C PRO A 106 7.47 -4.98 -7.69
N THR A 107 8.13 -5.14 -8.83
CA THR A 107 8.69 -6.42 -9.22
C THR A 107 10.02 -6.71 -8.55
N SER A 108 10.64 -5.72 -7.93
CA SER A 108 11.93 -5.94 -7.28
C SER A 108 11.82 -6.91 -6.11
N VAL A 109 10.63 -7.04 -5.54
CA VAL A 109 10.42 -7.94 -4.41
C VAL A 109 10.17 -9.37 -4.86
N THR A 110 9.90 -9.60 -6.13
CA THR A 110 9.70 -10.98 -6.61
C THR A 110 11.02 -11.67 -6.91
N GLY A 111 12.08 -10.92 -6.84
CA GLY A 111 13.38 -11.49 -7.01
C GLY A 111 13.74 -11.86 -8.40
N ASN A 112 13.25 -11.48 -9.12
CA ASN A 112 13.56 -11.80 -10.34
C ASN A 112 14.12 -12.26 -10.63
#